data_11f9718dcc0fe562df03674ae8a936ca
#
_entry.id   11f9718dcc0fe562df03674ae8a936ca
#
_cell.length_a   1.000
_cell.length_b   1.000
_cell.length_c   1.000
_cell.angle_alpha   90.00
_cell.angle_beta   90.00
_cell.angle_gamma   90.00
#
_symmetry.space_group_name_H-M   'P 1'
#
loop_
_entity.id
_entity.type
_entity.pdbx_description
1 polymer ?
#
loop_
_entity_poly.entity_id
_entity_poly.type
_entity_poly.pdbx_seq_one_letter_code
_entity_poly.pdbx_strand_id
1 'polypeptide(L)'
;MNTHTLSGQPSLSTPRWLIAGFISGALAVLIFHQGAAALLHALALTPRAPYSFAHTAPLGVPLLWSLAFWGGAWGVLLAAALARVHGAAFILAATIFGAVLPTLVAWLVVAPLKGQPMAAGLAPMAMLIGPIVNGAWGLGTGIGLVLFGEPHRR
;
A
#
# COMPACT_ATOMS: atom_id res chain seq x y z
N MET A 1 -11.44 -31.88 -30.67
CA MET A 1 -12.08 -30.68 -30.14
C MET A 1 -11.07 -30.04 -29.23
N ASN A 2 -10.26 -29.08 -29.74
CA ASN A 2 -9.17 -28.45 -28.98
C ASN A 2 -9.73 -27.28 -28.20
N THR A 3 -9.83 -27.43 -26.89
CA THR A 3 -10.10 -26.30 -25.97
C THR A 3 -8.81 -25.49 -25.84
N HIS A 4 -8.66 -24.45 -26.64
CA HIS A 4 -7.63 -23.42 -26.39
C HIS A 4 -7.92 -22.74 -25.07
N THR A 5 -7.18 -23.12 -24.03
CA THR A 5 -7.15 -22.41 -22.75
C THR A 5 -6.49 -21.05 -22.99
N LEU A 6 -7.26 -20.00 -22.86
CA LEU A 6 -6.81 -18.61 -22.83
C LEU A 6 -6.08 -18.33 -21.51
N SER A 7 -4.91 -18.91 -21.32
CA SER A 7 -4.03 -18.62 -20.18
C SER A 7 -2.74 -17.99 -20.67
N GLY A 8 -2.84 -16.78 -21.22
CA GLY A 8 -1.73 -16.02 -21.75
C GLY A 8 -1.22 -14.88 -20.86
N GLN A 9 -1.40 -14.96 -19.55
CA GLN A 9 -0.77 -13.98 -18.66
C GLN A 9 0.72 -14.30 -18.52
N PRO A 10 1.62 -13.33 -18.78
CA PRO A 10 3.06 -13.56 -18.64
C PRO A 10 3.39 -13.85 -17.17
N SER A 11 3.99 -15.01 -16.90
CA SER A 11 4.47 -15.35 -15.57
C SER A 11 5.80 -14.66 -15.29
N LEU A 12 5.87 -13.92 -14.17
CA LEU A 12 7.09 -13.24 -13.74
C LEU A 12 7.96 -14.15 -12.86
N SER A 13 9.30 -14.12 -13.07
CA SER A 13 10.23 -14.72 -12.12
C SER A 13 10.12 -14.02 -10.74
N THR A 14 10.45 -14.74 -9.64
CA THR A 14 10.35 -14.20 -8.27
C THR A 14 10.99 -12.82 -8.10
N PRO A 15 12.24 -12.54 -8.57
CA PRO A 15 12.82 -11.21 -8.46
C PRO A 15 12.02 -10.12 -9.19
N ARG A 16 11.52 -10.42 -10.38
CA ARG A 16 10.70 -9.47 -11.15
C ARG A 16 9.38 -9.19 -10.47
N TRP A 17 8.78 -10.19 -9.85
CA TRP A 17 7.56 -10.04 -9.06
C TRP A 17 7.76 -9.12 -7.85
N LEU A 18 8.87 -9.26 -7.12
CA LEU A 18 9.19 -8.38 -6.00
C LEU A 18 9.49 -6.94 -6.44
N ILE A 19 10.18 -6.78 -7.58
CA ILE A 19 10.40 -5.45 -8.18
C ILE A 19 9.06 -4.82 -8.60
N ALA A 20 8.18 -5.60 -9.23
CA ALA A 20 6.81 -5.15 -9.55
C ALA A 20 6.05 -4.74 -8.29
N GLY A 21 6.22 -5.46 -7.18
CA GLY A 21 5.68 -5.10 -5.87
C GLY A 21 6.15 -3.74 -5.38
N PHE A 22 7.47 -3.47 -5.49
CA PHE A 22 8.02 -2.17 -5.12
C PHE A 22 7.44 -1.04 -5.98
N ILE A 23 7.45 -1.20 -7.30
CA ILE A 23 6.95 -0.19 -8.22
C ILE A 23 5.45 0.04 -8.00
N SER A 24 4.65 -1.02 -7.93
CA SER A 24 3.21 -0.93 -7.68
C SER A 24 2.90 -0.25 -6.35
N GLY A 25 3.64 -0.60 -5.29
CA GLY A 25 3.46 -0.02 -3.96
C GLY A 25 3.83 1.46 -3.91
N ALA A 26 4.92 1.87 -4.57
CA ALA A 26 5.32 3.27 -4.66
C ALA A 26 4.28 4.10 -5.46
N LEU A 27 3.83 3.60 -6.60
CA LEU A 27 2.80 4.26 -7.42
C LEU A 27 1.44 4.30 -6.70
N ALA A 28 1.08 3.24 -5.98
CA ALA A 28 -0.15 3.19 -5.19
C ALA A 28 -0.18 4.25 -4.08
N VAL A 29 0.98 4.64 -3.52
CA VAL A 29 1.03 5.80 -2.62
C VAL A 29 0.62 7.06 -3.35
N LEU A 30 1.19 7.33 -4.51
CA LEU A 30 0.95 8.59 -5.23
C LEU A 30 -0.50 8.72 -5.73
N ILE A 31 -1.14 7.61 -6.07
CA ILE A 31 -2.48 7.62 -6.69
C ILE A 31 -3.55 7.28 -5.65
N PHE A 32 -3.49 6.12 -5.03
CA PHE A 32 -4.57 5.60 -4.18
C PHE A 32 -4.50 6.13 -2.74
N HIS A 33 -3.33 6.05 -2.09
CA HIS A 33 -3.17 6.52 -0.72
C HIS A 33 -3.36 8.03 -0.63
N GLN A 34 -2.69 8.81 -1.48
CA GLN A 34 -2.82 10.25 -1.48
C GLN A 34 -4.18 10.72 -2.00
N GLY A 35 -4.80 9.98 -2.94
CA GLY A 35 -6.16 10.23 -3.39
C GLY A 35 -7.18 10.03 -2.26
N ALA A 36 -7.07 8.95 -1.49
CA ALA A 36 -7.90 8.73 -0.30
C ALA A 36 -7.65 9.80 0.77
N ALA A 37 -6.38 10.18 1.00
CA ALA A 37 -6.04 11.27 1.92
C ALA A 37 -6.64 12.63 1.47
N ALA A 38 -6.62 12.90 0.16
CA ALA A 38 -7.22 14.09 -0.42
C ALA A 38 -8.75 14.12 -0.21
N LEU A 39 -9.41 13.00 -0.41
CA LEU A 39 -10.84 12.87 -0.16
C LEU A 39 -11.18 13.11 1.32
N LEU A 40 -10.45 12.47 2.23
CA LEU A 40 -10.66 12.64 3.67
C LEU A 40 -10.40 14.09 4.11
N HIS A 41 -9.41 14.76 3.53
CA HIS A 41 -9.12 16.17 3.79
C HIS A 41 -10.23 17.09 3.26
N ALA A 42 -10.70 16.85 2.04
CA ALA A 42 -11.81 17.61 1.44
C ALA A 42 -13.12 17.47 2.22
N LEU A 43 -13.34 16.33 2.87
CA LEU A 43 -14.47 16.06 3.76
C LEU A 43 -14.25 16.59 5.20
N ALA A 44 -13.15 17.33 5.46
CA ALA A 44 -12.75 17.84 6.77
C ALA A 44 -12.60 16.75 7.87
N LEU A 45 -12.39 15.48 7.48
CA LEU A 45 -12.16 14.36 8.40
C LEU A 45 -10.72 14.28 8.89
N THR A 46 -9.78 14.97 8.24
CA THR A 46 -8.39 15.10 8.67
C THR A 46 -7.85 16.50 8.35
N PRO A 47 -7.08 17.12 9.27
CA PRO A 47 -6.40 18.38 8.99
C PRO A 47 -5.17 18.20 8.10
N ARG A 48 -4.70 16.96 7.94
CA ARG A 48 -3.46 16.67 7.21
C ARG A 48 -3.67 16.82 5.70
N ALA A 49 -2.96 17.80 5.11
CA ALA A 49 -2.99 18.02 3.67
C ALA A 49 -2.33 16.83 2.92
N PRO A 50 -2.95 16.37 1.81
CA PRO A 50 -2.34 15.38 0.93
C PRO A 50 -1.15 15.98 0.16
N TYR A 51 -0.34 15.11 -0.47
CA TYR A 51 0.80 15.47 -1.32
C TYR A 51 1.81 16.43 -0.66
N SER A 52 1.99 16.33 0.66
CA SER A 52 2.87 17.23 1.42
C SER A 52 4.35 16.99 1.07
N PHE A 53 5.06 18.07 0.78
CA PHE A 53 6.53 18.09 0.61
C PHE A 53 7.26 18.58 1.87
N ALA A 54 6.60 18.66 3.02
CA ALA A 54 7.25 18.98 4.29
C ALA A 54 8.38 17.99 4.57
N HIS A 55 9.51 18.50 5.06
CA HIS A 55 10.69 17.69 5.35
C HIS A 55 10.45 16.76 6.55
N THR A 56 10.90 15.51 6.46
CA THR A 56 10.79 14.52 7.53
C THR A 56 12.13 14.37 8.27
N ALA A 57 12.07 14.32 9.60
CA ALA A 57 13.24 13.97 10.39
C ALA A 57 13.56 12.46 10.28
N PRO A 58 14.83 12.04 10.43
CA PRO A 58 16.02 12.87 10.62
C PRO A 58 16.68 13.34 9.31
N LEU A 59 16.33 12.74 8.15
CA LEU A 59 17.09 12.90 6.89
C LEU A 59 16.61 14.08 6.02
N GLY A 60 15.57 14.79 6.41
CA GLY A 60 15.05 15.91 5.62
C GLY A 60 14.39 15.51 4.29
N VAL A 61 14.09 14.22 4.09
CA VAL A 61 13.41 13.76 2.87
C VAL A 61 11.98 14.30 2.85
N PRO A 62 11.50 14.86 1.71
CA PRO A 62 10.11 15.28 1.60
C PRO A 62 9.13 14.13 1.89
N LEU A 63 8.08 14.41 2.65
CA LEU A 63 7.14 13.41 3.17
C LEU A 63 6.57 12.52 2.06
N LEU A 64 6.18 13.11 0.92
CA LEU A 64 5.63 12.35 -0.21
C LEU A 64 6.58 11.27 -0.72
N TRP A 65 7.87 11.61 -0.89
CA TRP A 65 8.87 10.64 -1.35
C TRP A 65 9.21 9.60 -0.29
N SER A 66 9.22 10.00 0.99
CA SER A 66 9.34 9.05 2.10
C SER A 66 8.19 8.05 2.10
N LEU A 67 6.95 8.51 1.93
CA LEU A 67 5.78 7.63 1.84
C LEU A 67 5.85 6.71 0.62
N ALA A 68 6.25 7.22 -0.56
CA ALA A 68 6.38 6.42 -1.77
C ALA A 68 7.44 5.31 -1.61
N PHE A 69 8.61 5.62 -1.03
CA PHE A 69 9.63 4.64 -0.74
C PHE A 69 9.13 3.53 0.21
N TRP A 70 8.53 3.91 1.33
CA TRP A 70 7.98 2.95 2.28
C TRP A 70 6.80 2.16 1.70
N GLY A 71 5.96 2.80 0.89
CA GLY A 71 4.92 2.11 0.13
C GLY A 71 5.50 1.07 -0.84
N GLY A 72 6.62 1.37 -1.50
CA GLY A 72 7.36 0.41 -2.29
C GLY A 72 7.89 -0.77 -1.45
N ALA A 73 8.52 -0.49 -0.31
CA ALA A 73 9.03 -1.52 0.60
C ALA A 73 7.89 -2.45 1.10
N TRP A 74 6.77 -1.87 1.53
CA TRP A 74 5.56 -2.64 1.89
C TRP A 74 4.99 -3.41 0.70
N GLY A 75 5.09 -2.86 -0.53
CA GLY A 75 4.67 -3.53 -1.77
C GLY A 75 5.48 -4.80 -2.05
N VAL A 76 6.79 -4.80 -1.73
CA VAL A 76 7.62 -6.02 -1.78
C VAL A 76 7.11 -7.07 -0.79
N LEU A 77 6.81 -6.67 0.45
CA LEU A 77 6.28 -7.57 1.48
C LEU A 77 4.92 -8.14 1.07
N LEU A 78 4.03 -7.31 0.53
CA LEU A 78 2.72 -7.73 0.01
C LEU A 78 2.90 -8.75 -1.13
N ALA A 79 3.75 -8.45 -2.11
CA ALA A 79 4.02 -9.34 -3.24
C ALA A 79 4.56 -10.70 -2.77
N ALA A 80 5.48 -10.71 -1.79
CA ALA A 80 6.02 -11.94 -1.20
C ALA A 80 4.95 -12.74 -0.43
N ALA A 81 4.19 -12.07 0.44
CA ALA A 81 3.20 -12.70 1.29
C ALA A 81 2.03 -13.31 0.49
N LEU A 82 1.61 -12.63 -0.58
CA LEU A 82 0.45 -13.02 -1.37
C LEU A 82 0.80 -13.75 -2.67
N ALA A 83 2.05 -14.17 -2.87
CA ALA A 83 2.51 -14.82 -4.11
C ALA A 83 1.73 -16.08 -4.50
N ARG A 84 1.01 -16.70 -3.57
CA ARG A 84 0.18 -17.91 -3.80
C ARG A 84 -1.32 -17.62 -3.87
N VAL A 85 -1.73 -16.39 -3.67
CA VAL A 85 -3.13 -15.97 -3.74
C VAL A 85 -3.41 -15.45 -5.15
N HIS A 86 -4.55 -15.79 -5.75
CA HIS A 86 -4.86 -15.47 -7.15
C HIS A 86 -6.29 -14.96 -7.30
N GLY A 87 -6.56 -14.32 -8.44
CA GLY A 87 -7.88 -13.83 -8.81
C GLY A 87 -8.43 -12.76 -7.87
N ALA A 88 -9.75 -12.72 -7.70
CA ALA A 88 -10.42 -11.73 -6.85
C ALA A 88 -9.97 -11.79 -5.38
N ALA A 89 -9.64 -12.98 -4.88
CA ALA A 89 -9.12 -13.17 -3.52
C ALA A 89 -7.78 -12.43 -3.31
N PHE A 90 -6.95 -12.29 -4.35
CA PHE A 90 -5.70 -11.53 -4.28
C PHE A 90 -5.94 -10.04 -4.03
N ILE A 91 -6.87 -9.43 -4.77
CA ILE A 91 -7.21 -8.01 -4.57
C ILE A 91 -7.77 -7.75 -3.18
N LEU A 92 -8.68 -8.61 -2.72
CA LEU A 92 -9.24 -8.50 -1.38
C LEU A 92 -8.15 -8.66 -0.31
N ALA A 93 -7.30 -9.68 -0.43
CA ALA A 93 -6.20 -9.92 0.50
C ALA A 93 -5.18 -8.76 0.50
N ALA A 94 -4.87 -8.18 -0.67
CA ALA A 94 -3.99 -7.01 -0.78
C ALA A 94 -4.59 -5.78 -0.08
N THR A 95 -5.89 -5.56 -0.24
CA THR A 95 -6.61 -4.47 0.43
C THR A 95 -6.60 -4.64 1.95
N ILE A 96 -6.90 -5.85 2.44
CA ILE A 96 -6.87 -6.16 3.89
C ILE A 96 -5.44 -6.06 4.44
N PHE A 97 -4.46 -6.60 3.73
CA PHE A 97 -3.03 -6.47 4.09
C PHE A 97 -2.66 -5.00 4.28
N GLY A 98 -3.01 -4.15 3.31
CA GLY A 98 -2.75 -2.72 3.37
C GLY A 98 -3.46 -2.06 4.54
N ALA A 99 -4.76 -2.30 4.71
CA ALA A 99 -5.53 -1.71 5.79
C ALA A 99 -5.00 -2.06 7.18
N VAL A 100 -4.46 -3.27 7.35
CA VAL A 100 -4.08 -3.79 8.67
C VAL A 100 -2.59 -3.61 8.97
N LEU A 101 -1.69 -4.20 8.18
CA LEU A 101 -0.28 -4.31 8.59
C LEU A 101 0.46 -2.97 8.60
N PRO A 102 0.46 -2.14 7.56
CA PRO A 102 1.08 -0.83 7.63
C PRO A 102 0.44 0.08 8.68
N THR A 103 -0.87 -0.05 8.91
CA THR A 103 -1.58 0.73 9.93
C THR A 103 -1.13 0.35 11.34
N LEU A 104 -1.04 -0.95 11.63
CA LEU A 104 -0.55 -1.42 12.94
C LEU A 104 0.89 -0.95 13.19
N VAL A 105 1.77 -1.06 12.19
CA VAL A 105 3.15 -0.56 12.31
C VAL A 105 3.17 0.96 12.49
N ALA A 106 2.34 1.70 11.76
CA ALA A 106 2.23 3.15 11.95
C ALA A 106 1.77 3.51 13.37
N TRP A 107 0.81 2.80 13.92
CA TRP A 107 0.26 3.07 15.26
C TRP A 107 1.17 2.66 16.39
N LEU A 108 1.78 1.47 16.30
CA LEU A 108 2.48 0.83 17.43
C LEU A 108 3.99 1.07 17.41
N VAL A 109 4.54 1.42 16.25
CA VAL A 109 5.98 1.62 16.08
C VAL A 109 6.29 3.05 15.67
N VAL A 110 5.75 3.51 14.53
CA VAL A 110 6.15 4.81 13.96
C VAL A 110 5.67 5.98 14.80
N ALA A 111 4.42 5.94 15.30
CA ALA A 111 3.87 7.02 16.11
C ALA A 111 4.67 7.21 17.43
N PRO A 112 4.94 6.18 18.24
CA PRO A 112 5.78 6.32 19.42
C PRO A 112 7.21 6.78 19.12
N LEU A 113 7.85 6.29 18.07
CA LEU A 113 9.18 6.74 17.65
C LEU A 113 9.22 8.23 17.29
N LYS A 114 8.09 8.81 16.88
CA LYS A 114 7.93 10.22 16.59
C LYS A 114 7.38 11.03 17.77
N GLY A 115 7.30 10.44 18.97
CA GLY A 115 6.72 11.08 20.14
C GLY A 115 5.21 11.37 20.04
N GLN A 116 4.52 10.66 19.13
CA GLN A 116 3.07 10.80 18.95
C GLN A 116 2.32 9.71 19.72
N PRO A 117 1.08 9.95 20.13
CA PRO A 117 0.27 8.94 20.80
C PRO A 117 0.03 7.72 19.93
N MET A 118 0.15 6.51 20.52
CA MET A 118 -0.20 5.26 19.85
C MET A 118 -1.66 5.26 19.38
N ALA A 119 -1.91 4.55 18.31
CA ALA A 119 -3.25 4.36 17.75
C ALA A 119 -4.04 5.67 17.63
N ALA A 120 -3.40 6.75 17.20
CA ALA A 120 -3.98 8.09 17.07
C ALA A 120 -4.61 8.63 18.39
N GLY A 121 -4.05 8.24 19.54
CA GLY A 121 -4.56 8.60 20.86
C GLY A 121 -5.93 8.00 21.19
N LEU A 122 -6.28 6.89 20.54
CA LEU A 122 -7.57 6.17 20.66
C LEU A 122 -8.80 7.02 20.26
N ALA A 123 -8.59 8.10 19.50
CA ALA A 123 -9.70 8.90 18.96
C ALA A 123 -10.37 8.14 17.80
N PRO A 124 -11.66 7.73 17.90
CA PRO A 124 -12.27 6.80 16.93
C PRO A 124 -12.19 7.26 15.48
N MET A 125 -12.47 8.52 15.19
CA MET A 125 -12.39 9.07 13.82
C MET A 125 -10.95 9.09 13.30
N ALA A 126 -9.97 9.46 14.14
CA ALA A 126 -8.56 9.46 13.74
C ALA A 126 -8.02 8.04 13.50
N MET A 127 -8.52 7.05 14.23
CA MET A 127 -8.18 5.65 14.02
C MET A 127 -8.67 5.10 12.68
N LEU A 128 -9.78 5.60 12.12
CA LEU A 128 -10.27 5.15 10.81
C LEU A 128 -9.42 5.63 9.63
N ILE A 129 -8.71 6.74 9.78
CA ILE A 129 -7.90 7.33 8.70
C ILE A 129 -6.82 6.35 8.21
N GLY A 130 -6.06 5.75 9.14
CA GLY A 130 -5.00 4.79 8.82
C GLY A 130 -5.49 3.62 7.95
N PRO A 131 -6.47 2.83 8.41
CA PRO A 131 -7.03 1.72 7.64
C PRO A 131 -7.59 2.14 6.27
N ILE A 132 -8.23 3.30 6.18
CA ILE A 132 -8.81 3.78 4.91
C ILE A 132 -7.70 4.10 3.89
N VAL A 133 -6.72 4.93 4.25
CA VAL A 133 -5.65 5.32 3.31
C VAL A 133 -4.72 4.16 2.96
N ASN A 134 -4.40 3.31 3.92
CA ASN A 134 -3.56 2.14 3.71
C ASN A 134 -4.30 1.01 2.99
N GLY A 135 -5.62 0.86 3.20
CA GLY A 135 -6.47 -0.04 2.43
C GLY A 135 -6.56 0.38 0.97
N ALA A 136 -6.75 1.67 0.71
CA ALA A 136 -6.69 2.22 -0.65
C ALA A 136 -5.31 1.97 -1.30
N TRP A 137 -4.21 2.15 -0.55
CA TRP A 137 -2.88 1.78 -1.01
C TRP A 137 -2.78 0.29 -1.34
N GLY A 138 -3.27 -0.60 -0.48
CA GLY A 138 -3.25 -2.05 -0.69
C GLY A 138 -4.03 -2.45 -1.94
N LEU A 139 -5.21 -1.85 -2.15
CA LEU A 139 -6.02 -2.01 -3.37
C LEU A 139 -5.21 -1.61 -4.61
N GLY A 140 -4.62 -0.41 -4.61
CA GLY A 140 -3.82 0.10 -5.72
C GLY A 140 -2.59 -0.76 -6.01
N THR A 141 -1.90 -1.23 -4.96
CA THR A 141 -0.76 -2.15 -5.09
C THR A 141 -1.19 -3.49 -5.69
N GLY A 142 -2.32 -4.04 -5.25
CA GLY A 142 -2.89 -5.26 -5.81
C GLY A 142 -3.25 -5.12 -7.28
N ILE A 143 -3.90 -4.05 -7.67
CA ILE A 143 -4.22 -3.73 -9.08
C ILE A 143 -2.93 -3.62 -9.90
N GLY A 144 -1.93 -2.87 -9.43
CA GLY A 144 -0.64 -2.72 -10.10
C GLY A 144 0.04 -4.06 -10.33
N LEU A 145 0.08 -4.93 -9.32
CA LEU A 145 0.66 -6.26 -9.44
C LEU A 145 -0.07 -7.14 -10.45
N VAL A 146 -1.39 -7.10 -10.51
CA VAL A 146 -2.18 -7.83 -11.53
C VAL A 146 -1.84 -7.32 -12.94
N LEU A 147 -1.64 -6.02 -13.11
CA LEU A 147 -1.26 -5.44 -14.41
C LEU A 147 0.16 -5.82 -14.86
N PHE A 148 1.09 -6.07 -13.92
CA PHE A 148 2.44 -6.58 -14.25
C PHE A 148 2.46 -8.07 -14.59
N GLY A 149 1.42 -8.82 -14.29
CA GLY A 149 1.32 -10.26 -14.52
C GLY A 149 1.42 -11.08 -13.22
N GLU A 150 1.21 -12.39 -13.33
CA GLU A 150 1.24 -13.31 -12.18
C GLU A 150 2.66 -13.82 -11.88
N PRO A 151 2.98 -14.18 -10.60
CA PRO A 151 4.24 -14.80 -10.26
C PRO A 151 4.38 -16.18 -10.94
N HIS A 152 5.60 -16.54 -11.29
CA HIS A 152 5.88 -17.85 -11.90
C HIS A 152 5.49 -18.97 -10.93
N ARG A 153 4.59 -19.86 -11.34
CA ARG A 153 4.24 -21.07 -10.57
C ARG A 153 5.44 -22.03 -10.61
N ARG A 154 6.03 -22.30 -9.47
CA ARG A 154 6.94 -23.45 -9.30
C ARG A 154 6.15 -24.66 -8.85
#